data_bc1e53aabd0c701da26e756f81836c76
#
_entry.id   bc1e53aabd0c701da26e756f81836c76
#
_cell.length_a   1.000
_cell.length_b   1.000
_cell.length_c   1.000
_cell.angle_alpha   90.00
_cell.angle_beta   90.00
_cell.angle_gamma   90.00
#
_symmetry.space_group_name_H-M   'P 1'
#
loop_
_entity.id
_entity.type
_entity.pdbx_description
1 polymer ?
#
loop_
_entity_poly.entity_id
_entity_poly.type
_entity_poly.pdbx_seq_one_letter_code
_entity_poly.pdbx_strand_id
1 'polypeptide(L)'
;MCIEALLKDKEYDRAVDYVSKISKGFFKERNAINTNQVVVNAILNTKYEEAINKHIVFVFKVNDLSNIKMEDEDLVVILANLLNNAIEACENCIGKKVIKFKFMMEEQMIILSVKNTCNQMIIYHNNEIATTKMINQDENGVGIKNIIRIVEKYNGEYVIQNDEDQFYFSIIIPL
;
A
#
# COMPACT_ATOMS: atom_id res chain seq x y z
N MET A 1 26.53 16.76 -6.54
CA MET A 1 26.87 16.70 -5.09
C MET A 1 25.89 15.72 -4.47
N CYS A 2 26.38 14.61 -3.95
CA CYS A 2 25.55 13.53 -3.44
C CYS A 2 25.17 13.81 -1.97
N ILE A 3 23.93 13.46 -1.57
CA ILE A 3 23.44 13.56 -0.18
C ILE A 3 24.44 12.89 0.80
N GLU A 4 25.03 11.77 0.40
CA GLU A 4 26.05 11.08 1.21
C GLU A 4 27.26 11.93 1.53
N ALA A 5 27.69 12.81 0.62
CA ALA A 5 28.80 13.72 0.88
C ALA A 5 28.42 14.77 1.94
N LEU A 6 27.23 15.35 1.83
CA LEU A 6 26.73 16.32 2.81
C LEU A 6 26.58 15.70 4.23
N LEU A 7 26.14 14.43 4.29
CA LEU A 7 26.04 13.71 5.57
C LEU A 7 27.40 13.38 6.16
N LYS A 8 28.41 13.01 5.34
CA LYS A 8 29.78 12.77 5.79
C LYS A 8 30.46 14.04 6.34
N ASP A 9 30.17 15.17 5.68
CA ASP A 9 30.73 16.48 6.08
C ASP A 9 29.93 17.12 7.24
N LYS A 10 28.94 16.40 7.80
CA LYS A 10 28.04 16.85 8.89
C LYS A 10 27.24 18.12 8.55
N GLU A 11 27.07 18.42 7.28
CA GLU A 11 26.26 19.53 6.80
C GLU A 11 24.76 19.17 6.73
N TYR A 12 24.19 18.81 7.87
CA TYR A 12 22.84 18.25 7.98
C TYR A 12 21.76 19.21 7.44
N ASP A 13 21.87 20.50 7.75
CA ASP A 13 20.89 21.51 7.29
C ASP A 13 20.88 21.64 5.77
N ARG A 14 22.05 21.55 5.13
CA ARG A 14 22.18 21.56 3.67
C ARG A 14 21.67 20.27 3.05
N ALA A 15 21.89 19.12 3.70
CA ALA A 15 21.36 17.84 3.25
C ALA A 15 19.82 17.86 3.30
N VAL A 16 19.23 18.36 4.40
CA VAL A 16 17.78 18.53 4.57
C VAL A 16 17.22 19.50 3.54
N ASP A 17 17.86 20.66 3.31
CA ASP A 17 17.41 21.64 2.31
C ASP A 17 17.50 21.07 0.88
N TYR A 18 18.55 20.32 0.57
CA TYR A 18 18.71 19.65 -0.72
C TYR A 18 17.66 18.58 -0.96
N VAL A 19 17.41 17.71 0.02
CA VAL A 19 16.31 16.73 -0.03
C VAL A 19 14.96 17.44 -0.17
N SER A 20 14.74 18.52 0.60
CA SER A 20 13.51 19.31 0.53
C SER A 20 13.31 19.98 -0.83
N LYS A 21 14.37 20.46 -1.48
CA LYS A 21 14.30 21.06 -2.83
C LYS A 21 14.00 20.03 -3.89
N ILE A 22 14.63 18.86 -3.81
CA ILE A 22 14.35 17.74 -4.72
C ILE A 22 12.89 17.28 -4.50
N SER A 23 12.49 17.05 -3.25
CA SER A 23 11.13 16.65 -2.94
C SER A 23 10.11 17.69 -3.34
N LYS A 24 10.34 18.99 -3.07
CA LYS A 24 9.42 20.07 -3.50
C LYS A 24 9.28 20.17 -5.02
N GLY A 25 10.34 19.88 -5.78
CA GLY A 25 10.28 19.81 -7.25
C GLY A 25 9.41 18.65 -7.73
N PHE A 26 9.44 17.52 -7.03
CA PHE A 26 8.62 16.34 -7.33
C PHE A 26 7.21 16.43 -6.74
N PHE A 27 7.03 17.10 -5.59
CA PHE A 27 5.75 17.15 -4.84
C PHE A 27 4.82 18.29 -5.24
N LYS A 28 5.30 19.36 -5.90
CA LYS A 28 4.48 20.55 -6.14
C LYS A 28 3.37 20.39 -7.18
N GLU A 29 3.39 19.34 -8.00
CA GLU A 29 2.37 19.10 -9.03
C GLU A 29 1.65 17.75 -8.92
N ARG A 30 1.97 16.87 -7.94
CA ARG A 30 1.55 15.46 -7.95
C ARG A 30 0.95 14.90 -6.66
N ASN A 31 0.71 15.70 -5.62
CA ASN A 31 0.05 15.20 -4.41
C ASN A 31 -1.46 15.06 -4.62
N ALA A 32 -1.85 14.00 -5.35
CA ALA A 32 -3.25 13.67 -5.55
C ALA A 32 -3.93 13.21 -4.23
N ILE A 33 -3.14 12.67 -3.30
CA ILE A 33 -3.62 12.07 -2.05
C ILE A 33 -2.99 12.77 -0.85
N ASN A 34 -3.83 13.32 0.03
CA ASN A 34 -3.40 13.90 1.30
C ASN A 34 -4.29 13.38 2.44
N THR A 35 -3.66 12.73 3.42
CA THR A 35 -4.31 12.14 4.60
C THR A 35 -3.81 12.75 5.91
N ASN A 36 -3.00 13.81 5.86
CA ASN A 36 -2.29 14.40 7.00
C ASN A 36 -1.33 13.42 7.74
N GLN A 37 -1.08 12.23 7.18
CA GLN A 37 -0.09 11.27 7.66
C GLN A 37 1.02 11.12 6.61
N VAL A 38 2.25 11.50 6.97
CA VAL A 38 3.36 11.68 6.01
C VAL A 38 3.75 10.39 5.31
N VAL A 39 3.85 9.29 6.05
CA VAL A 39 4.26 7.99 5.51
C VAL A 39 3.19 7.43 4.59
N VAL A 40 1.92 7.53 4.98
CA VAL A 40 0.79 7.11 4.16
C VAL A 40 0.75 7.90 2.85
N ASN A 41 0.89 9.23 2.92
CA ASN A 41 0.92 10.10 1.75
C ASN A 41 2.04 9.72 0.78
N ALA A 42 3.25 9.45 1.29
CA ALA A 42 4.40 9.09 0.48
C ALA A 42 4.15 7.77 -0.28
N ILE A 43 3.66 6.75 0.41
CA ILE A 43 3.38 5.45 -0.20
C ILE A 43 2.24 5.55 -1.22
N LEU A 44 1.12 6.17 -0.83
CA LEU A 44 -0.06 6.24 -1.70
C LEU A 44 0.22 7.03 -2.97
N ASN A 45 0.90 8.17 -2.88
CA ASN A 45 1.24 8.96 -4.07
C ASN A 45 2.21 8.20 -4.99
N THR A 46 3.23 7.52 -4.43
CA THR A 46 4.16 6.69 -5.22
C THR A 46 3.41 5.56 -5.94
N LYS A 47 2.52 4.86 -5.24
CA LYS A 47 1.76 3.74 -5.82
C LYS A 47 0.68 4.22 -6.80
N TYR A 48 0.11 5.38 -6.59
CA TYR A 48 -0.77 6.03 -7.54
C TYR A 48 -0.05 6.33 -8.87
N GLU A 49 1.14 6.95 -8.81
CA GLU A 49 1.95 7.21 -10.00
C GLU A 49 2.34 5.91 -10.73
N GLU A 50 2.76 4.88 -9.99
CA GLU A 50 3.08 3.58 -10.55
C GLU A 50 1.88 2.98 -11.29
N ALA A 51 0.69 3.01 -10.68
CA ALA A 51 -0.54 2.50 -11.29
C ALA A 51 -0.91 3.26 -12.57
N ILE A 52 -0.81 4.60 -12.57
CA ILE A 52 -1.10 5.41 -13.76
C ILE A 52 -0.13 5.09 -14.90
N ASN A 53 1.17 4.97 -14.60
CA ASN A 53 2.20 4.61 -15.60
C ASN A 53 1.95 3.23 -16.23
N LYS A 54 1.29 2.33 -15.49
CA LYS A 54 0.89 0.99 -15.95
C LYS A 54 -0.53 0.95 -16.55
N HIS A 55 -1.14 2.11 -16.80
CA HIS A 55 -2.49 2.24 -17.34
C HIS A 55 -3.57 1.57 -16.47
N ILE A 56 -3.37 1.57 -15.14
CA ILE A 56 -4.32 1.07 -14.16
C ILE A 56 -5.16 2.24 -13.65
N VAL A 57 -6.48 2.10 -13.68
CA VAL A 57 -7.39 3.07 -13.08
C VAL A 57 -7.35 2.90 -11.57
N PHE A 58 -6.82 3.90 -10.86
CA PHE A 58 -6.71 3.88 -9.40
C PHE A 58 -7.76 4.84 -8.80
N VAL A 59 -8.74 4.26 -8.11
CA VAL A 59 -9.79 5.00 -7.39
C VAL A 59 -9.51 4.89 -5.89
N PHE A 60 -9.41 6.02 -5.20
CA PHE A 60 -9.14 6.01 -3.77
C PHE A 60 -10.19 6.81 -2.97
N LYS A 61 -10.44 6.35 -1.75
CA LYS A 61 -11.22 7.04 -0.73
C LYS A 61 -10.41 7.08 0.56
N VAL A 62 -9.97 8.26 0.96
CA VAL A 62 -9.16 8.50 2.15
C VAL A 62 -9.73 9.68 2.94
N ASN A 63 -9.47 9.73 4.24
CA ASN A 63 -9.76 10.89 5.08
C ASN A 63 -8.54 11.29 5.90
N ASP A 64 -8.73 12.14 6.90
CA ASP A 64 -7.69 12.54 7.84
C ASP A 64 -7.24 11.35 8.69
N LEU A 65 -5.96 11.00 8.61
CA LEU A 65 -5.29 9.92 9.33
C LEU A 65 -4.23 10.45 10.31
N SER A 66 -4.25 11.75 10.63
CA SER A 66 -3.26 12.38 11.51
C SER A 66 -3.21 11.77 12.91
N ASN A 67 -4.32 11.20 13.39
CA ASN A 67 -4.43 10.58 14.71
C ASN A 67 -4.31 9.04 14.69
N ILE A 68 -3.82 8.47 13.59
CA ILE A 68 -3.61 7.02 13.51
C ILE A 68 -2.54 6.58 14.52
N LYS A 69 -2.84 5.53 15.30
CA LYS A 69 -1.95 5.02 16.37
C LYS A 69 -1.15 3.79 15.94
N MET A 70 -0.96 3.60 14.66
CA MET A 70 -0.10 2.54 14.14
C MET A 70 1.32 3.05 13.97
N GLU A 71 2.29 2.18 14.16
CA GLU A 71 3.71 2.46 13.88
C GLU A 71 3.92 2.67 12.37
N ASP A 72 4.80 3.59 12.01
CA ASP A 72 5.08 3.91 10.61
C ASP A 72 5.58 2.70 9.82
N GLU A 73 6.41 1.85 10.43
CA GLU A 73 6.93 0.62 9.85
C GLU A 73 5.81 -0.37 9.51
N ASP A 74 4.81 -0.51 10.38
CA ASP A 74 3.67 -1.39 10.15
C ASP A 74 2.77 -0.85 9.03
N LEU A 75 2.57 0.48 8.98
CA LEU A 75 1.87 1.13 7.87
C LEU A 75 2.57 0.90 6.53
N VAL A 76 3.91 1.03 6.51
CA VAL A 76 4.72 0.74 5.31
C VAL A 76 4.50 -0.69 4.85
N VAL A 77 4.62 -1.67 5.76
CA VAL A 77 4.49 -3.09 5.42
C VAL A 77 3.10 -3.41 4.88
N ILE A 78 2.04 -2.95 5.55
CA ILE A 78 0.66 -3.20 5.09
C ILE A 78 0.41 -2.57 3.72
N LEU A 79 0.67 -1.27 3.59
CA LEU A 79 0.34 -0.52 2.38
C LEU A 79 1.17 -0.99 1.18
N ALA A 80 2.47 -1.19 1.37
CA ALA A 80 3.34 -1.65 0.29
C ALA A 80 2.92 -3.03 -0.21
N ASN A 81 2.68 -4.00 0.69
CA ASN A 81 2.28 -5.34 0.29
C ASN A 81 0.91 -5.36 -0.40
N LEU A 82 -0.11 -4.67 0.17
CA LEU A 82 -1.44 -4.63 -0.44
C LEU A 82 -1.42 -4.01 -1.83
N LEU A 83 -0.76 -2.86 -1.98
CA LEU A 83 -0.76 -2.12 -3.23
C LEU A 83 0.16 -2.77 -4.29
N ASN A 84 1.30 -3.35 -3.90
CA ASN A 84 2.13 -4.14 -4.81
C ASN A 84 1.36 -5.32 -5.38
N ASN A 85 0.68 -6.09 -4.51
CA ASN A 85 -0.13 -7.23 -4.93
C ASN A 85 -1.26 -6.81 -5.88
N ALA A 86 -1.94 -5.68 -5.59
CA ALA A 86 -3.02 -5.17 -6.43
C ALA A 86 -2.52 -4.71 -7.81
N ILE A 87 -1.39 -3.99 -7.86
CA ILE A 87 -0.78 -3.52 -9.10
C ILE A 87 -0.34 -4.71 -9.95
N GLU A 88 0.38 -5.66 -9.36
CA GLU A 88 0.86 -6.86 -10.06
C GLU A 88 -0.30 -7.71 -10.60
N ALA A 89 -1.35 -7.91 -9.82
CA ALA A 89 -2.55 -8.61 -10.27
C ALA A 89 -3.20 -7.91 -11.47
N CYS A 90 -3.31 -6.57 -11.44
CA CYS A 90 -3.83 -5.79 -12.54
C CYS A 90 -2.94 -5.83 -13.78
N GLU A 91 -1.61 -5.86 -13.62
CA GLU A 91 -0.68 -5.96 -14.77
C GLU A 91 -0.94 -7.21 -15.59
N ASN A 92 -1.19 -8.32 -14.91
CA ASN A 92 -1.46 -9.62 -15.52
C ASN A 92 -2.89 -9.76 -16.07
N CYS A 93 -3.77 -8.75 -15.87
CA CYS A 93 -5.13 -8.78 -16.38
C CYS A 93 -5.20 -8.46 -17.87
N ILE A 94 -6.08 -9.20 -18.59
CA ILE A 94 -6.49 -8.89 -19.93
C ILE A 94 -7.79 -8.07 -19.83
N GLY A 95 -7.79 -6.81 -20.30
CA GLY A 95 -8.96 -5.95 -20.27
C GLY A 95 -8.86 -4.81 -19.27
N LYS A 96 -9.97 -4.52 -18.56
CA LYS A 96 -10.05 -3.36 -17.66
C LYS A 96 -9.23 -3.59 -16.39
N LYS A 97 -8.26 -2.71 -16.13
CA LYS A 97 -7.38 -2.73 -14.95
C LYS A 97 -7.81 -1.66 -13.97
N VAL A 98 -8.33 -2.07 -12.82
CA VAL A 98 -8.88 -1.16 -11.80
C VAL A 98 -8.44 -1.56 -10.42
N ILE A 99 -7.95 -0.59 -9.65
CA ILE A 99 -7.72 -0.70 -8.20
C ILE A 99 -8.66 0.28 -7.51
N LYS A 100 -9.43 -0.21 -6.53
CA LYS A 100 -10.21 0.60 -5.60
C LYS A 100 -9.59 0.45 -4.22
N PHE A 101 -9.15 1.57 -3.66
CA PHE A 101 -8.48 1.65 -2.37
C PHE A 101 -9.29 2.51 -1.41
N LYS A 102 -9.54 2.03 -0.20
CA LYS A 102 -10.16 2.79 0.89
C LYS A 102 -9.23 2.74 2.10
N PHE A 103 -8.93 3.90 2.70
CA PHE A 103 -8.23 3.98 3.98
C PHE A 103 -8.83 5.13 4.78
N MET A 104 -9.63 4.77 5.77
CA MET A 104 -10.44 5.69 6.54
C MET A 104 -10.24 5.43 8.02
N MET A 105 -10.24 6.51 8.78
CA MET A 105 -10.41 6.46 10.23
C MET A 105 -11.82 6.95 10.54
N GLU A 106 -12.68 6.08 11.06
CA GLU A 106 -14.08 6.33 11.36
C GLU A 106 -14.35 5.98 12.83
N GLU A 107 -14.85 6.93 13.62
CA GLU A 107 -15.12 6.76 15.06
C GLU A 107 -13.90 6.24 15.84
N GLN A 108 -13.90 4.97 16.20
CA GLN A 108 -12.82 4.29 16.92
C GLN A 108 -12.22 3.13 16.12
N MET A 109 -12.30 3.19 14.82
CA MET A 109 -11.81 2.13 13.92
C MET A 109 -11.04 2.67 12.75
N ILE A 110 -10.03 1.93 12.36
CA ILE A 110 -9.33 2.06 11.09
C ILE A 110 -9.95 1.06 10.13
N ILE A 111 -10.37 1.52 8.96
CA ILE A 111 -10.89 0.69 7.88
C ILE A 111 -9.97 0.84 6.68
N LEU A 112 -9.30 -0.24 6.29
CA LEU A 112 -8.46 -0.28 5.11
C LEU A 112 -8.93 -1.39 4.18
N SER A 113 -9.15 -1.10 2.91
CA SER A 113 -9.51 -2.13 1.94
C SER A 113 -8.92 -1.86 0.56
N VAL A 114 -8.60 -2.94 -0.13
CA VAL A 114 -8.18 -2.95 -1.53
C VAL A 114 -9.07 -3.90 -2.29
N LYS A 115 -9.60 -3.44 -3.43
CA LYS A 115 -10.29 -4.28 -4.42
C LYS A 115 -9.65 -4.04 -5.76
N ASN A 116 -9.20 -5.10 -6.42
CA ASN A 116 -8.57 -4.98 -7.72
C ASN A 116 -9.08 -6.04 -8.71
N THR A 117 -8.98 -5.71 -9.99
CA THR A 117 -9.18 -6.70 -11.05
C THR A 117 -8.05 -7.71 -11.07
N CYS A 118 -8.37 -8.97 -11.31
CA CYS A 118 -7.42 -10.08 -11.47
C CYS A 118 -8.00 -11.08 -12.46
N ASN A 119 -7.14 -11.88 -13.10
CA ASN A 119 -7.56 -12.93 -14.04
C ASN A 119 -7.42 -14.35 -13.44
N GLN A 120 -7.15 -14.46 -12.14
CA GLN A 120 -6.83 -15.75 -11.54
C GLN A 120 -7.61 -15.95 -10.25
N MET A 121 -8.29 -17.09 -10.16
CA MET A 121 -8.81 -17.56 -8.87
C MET A 121 -7.65 -17.83 -7.92
N ILE A 122 -7.69 -17.27 -6.73
CA ILE A 122 -6.85 -17.71 -5.63
C ILE A 122 -7.43 -19.03 -5.13
N ILE A 123 -6.69 -20.10 -5.30
CA ILE A 123 -7.10 -21.42 -4.83
C ILE A 123 -6.79 -21.51 -3.34
N TYR A 124 -7.80 -21.81 -2.52
CA TYR A 124 -7.61 -22.12 -1.12
C TYR A 124 -7.20 -23.60 -0.97
N HIS A 125 -6.02 -23.85 -0.40
CA HIS A 125 -5.63 -25.18 0.05
C HIS A 125 -5.67 -25.22 1.57
N ASN A 126 -6.47 -26.12 2.15
CA ASN A 126 -6.57 -26.37 3.60
C ASN A 126 -6.89 -25.13 4.46
N ASN A 127 -7.83 -24.27 4.04
CA ASN A 127 -8.14 -22.98 4.69
C ASN A 127 -6.98 -21.99 4.73
N GLU A 128 -5.84 -22.26 4.11
CA GLU A 128 -4.78 -21.29 3.89
C GLU A 128 -4.90 -20.70 2.48
N ILE A 129 -4.62 -19.40 2.36
CA ILE A 129 -4.64 -18.70 1.07
C ILE A 129 -3.49 -19.24 0.23
N ALA A 130 -3.80 -20.15 -0.70
CA ALA A 130 -2.86 -20.52 -1.73
C ALA A 130 -2.87 -19.41 -2.78
N THR A 131 -1.88 -18.55 -2.76
CA THR A 131 -1.68 -17.59 -3.85
C THR A 131 -1.22 -18.35 -5.09
N THR A 132 -1.59 -17.91 -6.30
CA THR A 132 -1.08 -18.44 -7.57
C THR A 132 0.46 -18.45 -7.64
N LYS A 133 1.11 -17.71 -6.78
CA LYS A 133 2.56 -17.67 -6.57
C LYS A 133 3.10 -18.85 -5.74
N MET A 134 2.26 -19.63 -5.05
CA MET A 134 2.69 -20.85 -4.34
C MET A 134 3.12 -22.00 -5.27
N ILE A 135 2.87 -21.88 -6.58
CA ILE A 135 3.33 -22.87 -7.58
C ILE A 135 4.83 -22.70 -7.85
N ASN A 136 5.43 -21.54 -7.54
CA ASN A 136 6.88 -21.31 -7.60
C ASN A 136 7.40 -21.09 -6.19
N GLN A 137 8.07 -22.06 -5.66
CA GLN A 137 8.33 -22.40 -4.26
C GLN A 137 9.08 -21.41 -3.38
N ASP A 138 9.43 -20.17 -3.63
CA ASP A 138 10.36 -19.52 -2.69
C ASP A 138 10.09 -18.10 -2.18
N GLU A 139 9.15 -17.28 -2.73
CA GLU A 139 9.08 -15.90 -2.22
C GLU A 139 7.68 -15.26 -2.02
N ASN A 140 6.58 -15.88 -2.39
CA ASN A 140 5.36 -15.12 -2.70
C ASN A 140 4.13 -15.24 -1.76
N GLY A 141 4.23 -15.97 -0.65
CA GLY A 141 3.19 -16.02 0.40
C GLY A 141 3.46 -15.07 1.59
N VAL A 142 4.63 -14.47 1.62
CA VAL A 142 5.15 -13.71 2.79
C VAL A 142 4.38 -12.40 2.99
N GLY A 143 3.99 -11.71 1.92
CA GLY A 143 3.36 -10.40 2.01
C GLY A 143 2.01 -10.42 2.75
N ILE A 144 1.12 -11.33 2.41
CA ILE A 144 -0.19 -11.47 3.08
C ILE A 144 -0.02 -11.94 4.52
N LYS A 145 0.87 -12.88 4.79
CA LYS A 145 1.18 -13.35 6.15
C LYS A 145 1.71 -12.22 7.03
N ASN A 146 2.56 -11.36 6.50
CA ASN A 146 3.06 -10.18 7.22
C ASN A 146 1.93 -9.19 7.54
N ILE A 147 1.02 -8.95 6.60
CA ILE A 147 -0.16 -8.11 6.84
C ILE A 147 -1.02 -8.69 7.96
N ILE A 148 -1.35 -9.98 7.90
CA ILE A 148 -2.18 -10.65 8.91
C ILE A 148 -1.54 -10.53 10.30
N ARG A 149 -0.23 -10.78 10.43
CA ARG A 149 0.49 -10.65 11.71
C ARG A 149 0.42 -9.24 12.27
N ILE A 150 0.50 -8.22 11.42
CA ILE A 150 0.36 -6.83 11.87
C ILE A 150 -1.08 -6.54 12.30
N VAL A 151 -2.07 -7.00 11.53
CA VAL A 151 -3.49 -6.83 11.90
C VAL A 151 -3.76 -7.45 13.27
N GLU A 152 -3.27 -8.66 13.53
CA GLU A 152 -3.35 -9.34 14.82
C GLU A 152 -2.64 -8.56 15.94
N LYS A 153 -1.47 -7.98 15.69
CA LYS A 153 -0.73 -7.10 16.64
C LYS A 153 -1.59 -5.96 17.16
N TYR A 154 -2.48 -5.44 16.32
CA TYR A 154 -3.41 -4.34 16.66
C TYR A 154 -4.82 -4.82 17.02
N ASN A 155 -5.02 -6.11 17.33
CA ASN A 155 -6.31 -6.72 17.61
C ASN A 155 -7.36 -6.47 16.52
N GLY A 156 -6.92 -6.39 15.28
CA GLY A 156 -7.78 -6.17 14.13
C GLY A 156 -8.33 -7.46 13.55
N GLU A 157 -9.27 -7.29 12.66
CA GLU A 157 -9.89 -8.36 11.87
C GLU A 157 -9.64 -8.12 10.37
N TYR A 158 -9.69 -9.19 9.58
CA TYR A 158 -9.56 -9.08 8.12
C TYR A 158 -10.51 -10.03 7.40
N VAL A 159 -10.83 -9.66 6.17
CA VAL A 159 -11.62 -10.46 5.24
C VAL A 159 -10.91 -10.49 3.89
N ILE A 160 -10.79 -11.68 3.30
CA ILE A 160 -10.27 -11.88 1.96
C ILE A 160 -11.34 -12.57 1.14
N GLN A 161 -11.65 -12.01 -0.01
CA GLN A 161 -12.59 -12.57 -0.99
C GLN A 161 -11.96 -12.54 -2.38
N ASN A 162 -12.24 -13.54 -3.16
CA ASN A 162 -11.79 -13.64 -4.53
C ASN A 162 -12.90 -14.21 -5.40
N ASP A 163 -13.29 -13.42 -6.40
CA ASP A 163 -14.18 -13.84 -7.47
C ASP A 163 -13.37 -14.15 -8.74
N GLU A 164 -14.01 -14.55 -9.83
CA GLU A 164 -13.35 -14.92 -11.08
C GLU A 164 -12.49 -13.79 -11.67
N ASP A 165 -12.89 -12.52 -11.48
CA ASP A 165 -12.25 -11.35 -12.05
C ASP A 165 -11.81 -10.29 -11.04
N GLN A 166 -12.02 -10.50 -9.73
CA GLN A 166 -11.75 -9.52 -8.70
C GLN A 166 -11.21 -10.14 -7.42
N PHE A 167 -10.21 -9.47 -6.84
CA PHE A 167 -9.70 -9.75 -5.51
C PHE A 167 -10.08 -8.62 -4.56
N TYR A 168 -10.48 -8.95 -3.34
CA TYR A 168 -10.83 -8.02 -2.27
C TYR A 168 -10.16 -8.41 -0.97
N PHE A 169 -9.47 -7.45 -0.36
CA PHE A 169 -8.92 -7.57 0.99
C PHE A 169 -9.36 -6.38 1.83
N SER A 170 -9.95 -6.63 2.98
CA SER A 170 -10.38 -5.62 3.93
C SER A 170 -9.82 -5.90 5.31
N ILE A 171 -9.43 -4.84 6.00
CA ILE A 171 -8.88 -4.83 7.35
C ILE A 171 -9.69 -3.85 8.18
N ILE A 172 -10.01 -4.22 9.42
CA ILE A 172 -10.61 -3.36 10.43
C ILE A 172 -9.74 -3.47 11.69
N ILE A 173 -9.26 -2.33 12.20
CA ILE A 173 -8.43 -2.25 13.41
C ILE A 173 -9.10 -1.30 14.38
N PRO A 174 -9.39 -1.69 15.64
CA PRO A 174 -9.86 -0.80 16.69
C PRO A 174 -8.75 0.20 17.08
N LEU A 175 -9.15 1.42 17.49
CA LEU A 175 -8.23 2.50 17.91
C LEU A 175 -8.00 2.49 19.42
#